data_720ef2b69c49d462f522ada111b76a5d
#
_entry.id   720ef2b69c49d462f522ada111b76a5d
#
_cell.length_a   1.000
_cell.length_b   1.000
_cell.length_c   1.000
_cell.angle_alpha   90.00
_cell.angle_beta   90.00
_cell.angle_gamma   90.00
#
_symmetry.space_group_name_H-M   'P 1'
#
loop_
_entity.id
_entity.type
_entity.pdbx_description
1 polymer ?
#
loop_
_entity_poly.entity_id
_entity_poly.type
_entity_poly.pdbx_seq_one_letter_code
_entity_poly.pdbx_strand_id
1 'polypeptide(L)'
;MIKKDNTFTWITGGDESYLLMIEVLAKSLLKYSKHNLIVYSFNCNSTIDLPNVINKRIDYRPKHTPANTHEPDLFGKDYSIYFAKYLASLDSLNEDYDNFAWIDGDAFATENIDASLQYLPGLKDYPLFMKYFNPDIHQWRQHNGVRLEGRYGNELASIKNITRNPNNKLIATGFYFYNKKSKPFFEKCLEWNKELNQYSVKIYTDDNAFSEERVANNILWEENKTLDLPITWNNFYSSKDETLVNPYFLKKGFDVMYDKITLQPYFIHGPDPSVKTKSAEVLNQAFNDYQSKKLMIVAHPDDELIFGGAELIKYGSEYKVICLTNKSNEIRSKEFKRVMEKLNVGSWEMFDYEDALYPTQQFDLEDILMSRQWEKVVTHNPIGEYGHPQHKLVFDAVLNITNNFYVFGKSPQKLDQNILDTKNNLLILYASEEPIINQLLTNNGDWFKSNDPFTNYIEHECIEKYDVNRSKDNYIECYEK
;
A
#
# COMPACT_ATOMS: atom_id res chain seq x y z
N MET A 1 -11.80 15.58 -28.92
CA MET A 1 -12.39 14.25 -28.63
C MET A 1 -11.26 13.25 -28.75
N ILE A 2 -10.76 12.76 -27.59
CA ILE A 2 -9.80 11.64 -27.55
C ILE A 2 -10.59 10.43 -28.05
N LYS A 3 -10.12 9.75 -29.12
CA LYS A 3 -10.69 8.46 -29.51
C LYS A 3 -10.65 7.53 -28.28
N LYS A 4 -11.82 7.15 -27.78
CA LYS A 4 -11.93 6.14 -26.75
C LYS A 4 -11.28 4.87 -27.29
N ASP A 5 -10.22 4.42 -26.68
CA ASP A 5 -9.65 3.11 -26.95
C ASP A 5 -10.58 2.09 -26.28
N ASN A 6 -11.52 1.55 -27.04
CA ASN A 6 -12.50 0.57 -26.55
C ASN A 6 -11.93 -0.85 -26.47
N THR A 7 -10.63 -1.01 -26.54
CA THR A 7 -10.02 -2.36 -26.54
C THR A 7 -10.01 -3.00 -25.15
N PHE A 8 -10.01 -2.17 -24.08
CA PHE A 8 -9.87 -2.68 -22.72
C PHE A 8 -10.46 -1.73 -21.66
N THR A 9 -10.94 -2.31 -20.54
CA THR A 9 -11.33 -1.58 -19.33
C THR A 9 -11.10 -2.39 -18.05
N TRP A 10 -10.81 -1.70 -16.95
CA TRP A 10 -10.73 -2.28 -15.61
C TRP A 10 -12.12 -2.41 -15.02
N ILE A 11 -12.33 -3.44 -14.19
CA ILE A 11 -13.59 -3.70 -13.49
C ILE A 11 -13.29 -3.96 -12.02
N THR A 12 -14.08 -3.37 -11.14
CA THR A 12 -14.10 -3.67 -9.70
C THR A 12 -15.50 -3.53 -9.15
N GLY A 13 -15.68 -3.89 -7.90
CA GLY A 13 -16.95 -3.66 -7.21
C GLY A 13 -16.89 -4.05 -5.75
N GLY A 14 -17.85 -3.53 -4.99
CA GLY A 14 -17.98 -3.80 -3.57
C GLY A 14 -19.27 -3.21 -2.99
N ASP A 15 -19.56 -3.58 -1.77
CA ASP A 15 -20.59 -2.93 -0.96
C ASP A 15 -20.10 -1.59 -0.39
N GLU A 16 -20.97 -0.87 0.28
CA GLU A 16 -20.65 0.43 0.86
C GLU A 16 -19.38 0.42 1.73
N SER A 17 -19.08 -0.69 2.39
CA SER A 17 -17.91 -0.82 3.25
C SER A 17 -16.58 -0.94 2.50
N TYR A 18 -16.62 -1.31 1.21
CA TYR A 18 -15.44 -1.39 0.34
C TYR A 18 -15.15 -0.10 -0.43
N LEU A 19 -16.09 0.84 -0.50
CA LEU A 19 -15.98 2.00 -1.38
C LEU A 19 -14.76 2.87 -1.11
N LEU A 20 -14.39 3.05 0.16
CA LEU A 20 -13.19 3.82 0.51
C LEU A 20 -11.89 3.17 -0.02
N MET A 21 -11.83 1.83 -0.03
CA MET A 21 -10.70 1.10 -0.60
C MET A 21 -10.74 1.15 -2.13
N ILE A 22 -11.92 0.99 -2.73
CA ILE A 22 -12.11 1.12 -4.18
C ILE A 22 -11.73 2.52 -4.66
N GLU A 23 -11.93 3.56 -3.86
CA GLU A 23 -11.48 4.91 -4.19
C GLU A 23 -9.95 5.00 -4.28
N VAL A 24 -9.21 4.31 -3.42
CA VAL A 24 -7.74 4.21 -3.51
C VAL A 24 -7.32 3.51 -4.80
N LEU A 25 -7.98 2.40 -5.13
CA LEU A 25 -7.75 1.70 -6.41
C LEU A 25 -8.03 2.62 -7.60
N ALA A 26 -9.16 3.34 -7.59
CA ALA A 26 -9.54 4.24 -8.67
C ALA A 26 -8.53 5.39 -8.85
N LYS A 27 -8.05 5.98 -7.75
CA LYS A 27 -6.98 7.00 -7.77
C LYS A 27 -5.68 6.45 -8.34
N SER A 28 -5.31 5.24 -7.97
CA SER A 28 -4.09 4.60 -8.47
C SER A 28 -4.18 4.28 -9.97
N LEU A 29 -5.33 3.78 -10.43
CA LEU A 29 -5.58 3.56 -11.85
C LEU A 29 -5.65 4.87 -12.66
N LEU A 30 -6.22 5.94 -12.09
CA LEU A 30 -6.19 7.27 -12.73
C LEU A 30 -4.76 7.75 -12.94
N LYS A 31 -3.85 7.41 -12.04
CA LYS A 31 -2.45 7.83 -12.11
C LYS A 31 -1.60 6.96 -13.04
N TYR A 32 -1.80 5.64 -13.04
CA TYR A 32 -0.89 4.69 -13.65
C TYR A 32 -1.45 3.95 -14.87
N SER A 33 -2.74 4.07 -15.16
CA SER A 33 -3.36 3.45 -16.31
C SER A 33 -4.03 4.47 -17.22
N LYS A 34 -3.98 4.22 -18.51
CA LYS A 34 -4.71 5.01 -19.52
C LYS A 34 -6.16 4.55 -19.75
N HIS A 35 -6.56 3.45 -19.09
CA HIS A 35 -7.87 2.83 -19.29
C HIS A 35 -8.86 3.24 -18.19
N ASN A 36 -10.14 3.22 -18.53
CA ASN A 36 -11.21 3.51 -17.59
C ASN A 36 -11.38 2.36 -16.57
N LEU A 37 -12.04 2.69 -15.46
CA LEU A 37 -12.49 1.75 -14.44
C LEU A 37 -14.03 1.77 -14.37
N ILE A 38 -14.66 0.61 -14.49
CA ILE A 38 -16.08 0.45 -14.17
C ILE A 38 -16.19 -0.04 -12.73
N VAL A 39 -16.86 0.72 -11.88
CA VAL A 39 -17.11 0.39 -10.47
C VAL A 39 -18.54 -0.06 -10.29
N TYR A 40 -18.73 -1.26 -9.80
CA TYR A 40 -20.03 -1.81 -9.44
C TYR A 40 -20.30 -1.67 -7.95
N SER A 41 -21.29 -0.85 -7.59
CA SER A 41 -21.81 -0.73 -6.23
C SER A 41 -22.81 -1.87 -5.96
N PHE A 42 -22.47 -2.75 -5.03
CA PHE A 42 -23.30 -3.90 -4.68
C PHE A 42 -24.31 -3.52 -3.59
N ASN A 43 -25.60 -3.58 -3.91
CA ASN A 43 -26.69 -3.28 -2.98
C ASN A 43 -26.66 -1.88 -2.34
N CYS A 44 -25.90 -0.95 -2.85
CA CYS A 44 -25.80 0.44 -2.38
C CYS A 44 -25.87 1.44 -3.54
N ASN A 45 -26.08 2.72 -3.24
CA ASN A 45 -26.16 3.80 -4.24
C ASN A 45 -24.90 4.67 -4.29
N SER A 46 -23.86 4.26 -3.60
CA SER A 46 -22.65 5.05 -3.49
C SER A 46 -21.85 5.05 -4.80
N THR A 47 -21.25 6.19 -5.12
CA THR A 47 -20.50 6.42 -6.34
C THR A 47 -19.13 7.01 -6.04
N ILE A 48 -18.19 6.79 -6.95
CA ILE A 48 -16.84 7.38 -6.90
C ILE A 48 -16.78 8.48 -7.97
N ASP A 49 -16.53 9.71 -7.55
CA ASP A 49 -16.45 10.87 -8.45
C ASP A 49 -15.00 11.12 -8.90
N LEU A 50 -14.56 10.34 -9.88
CA LEU A 50 -13.26 10.48 -10.54
C LEU A 50 -13.42 10.40 -12.07
N PRO A 51 -12.59 11.12 -12.85
CA PRO A 51 -12.80 11.28 -14.30
C PRO A 51 -12.62 9.99 -15.10
N ASN A 52 -11.94 8.99 -14.59
CA ASN A 52 -11.73 7.68 -15.21
C ASN A 52 -12.74 6.62 -14.74
N VAL A 53 -13.71 6.98 -13.87
CA VAL A 53 -14.65 6.04 -13.25
C VAL A 53 -16.01 6.10 -13.93
N ILE A 54 -16.53 4.92 -14.28
CA ILE A 54 -17.90 4.70 -14.73
C ILE A 54 -18.62 3.94 -13.60
N ASN A 55 -19.57 4.59 -12.92
CA ASN A 55 -20.30 3.98 -11.81
C ASN A 55 -21.48 3.17 -12.34
N LYS A 56 -21.64 1.97 -11.83
CA LYS A 56 -22.77 1.08 -12.06
C LYS A 56 -23.28 0.50 -10.75
N ARG A 57 -24.52 -0.01 -10.76
CA ARG A 57 -25.11 -0.66 -9.60
C ARG A 57 -25.59 -2.06 -9.96
N ILE A 58 -25.37 -2.98 -9.05
CA ILE A 58 -25.93 -4.34 -9.09
C ILE A 58 -26.63 -4.62 -7.77
N ASP A 59 -27.91 -4.95 -7.85
CA ASP A 59 -28.66 -5.50 -6.73
C ASP A 59 -28.52 -7.02 -6.76
N TYR A 60 -27.61 -7.53 -5.96
CA TYR A 60 -27.35 -8.94 -5.77
C TYR A 60 -27.90 -9.38 -4.42
N ARG A 61 -29.06 -10.04 -4.47
CA ARG A 61 -29.63 -10.70 -3.29
C ARG A 61 -29.75 -12.18 -3.61
N PRO A 62 -28.92 -13.02 -2.99
CA PRO A 62 -29.12 -14.46 -3.09
C PRO A 62 -30.53 -14.77 -2.59
N LYS A 63 -31.32 -15.49 -3.40
CA LYS A 63 -32.74 -15.78 -3.10
C LYS A 63 -32.94 -16.66 -1.86
N HIS A 64 -31.86 -17.21 -1.32
CA HIS A 64 -31.91 -18.12 -0.18
C HIS A 64 -30.72 -17.85 0.76
N THR A 65 -30.89 -16.90 1.66
CA THR A 65 -30.39 -17.12 3.01
C THR A 65 -31.29 -18.23 3.58
N PRO A 66 -30.75 -19.35 4.07
CA PRO A 66 -31.57 -20.35 4.73
C PRO A 66 -32.31 -19.66 5.87
N ALA A 67 -33.62 -19.63 5.84
CA ALA A 67 -34.48 -18.95 6.82
C ALA A 67 -34.31 -19.47 8.27
N ASN A 68 -33.40 -20.42 8.49
CA ASN A 68 -33.20 -21.10 9.76
C ASN A 68 -31.75 -21.08 10.28
N THR A 69 -30.84 -20.34 9.71
CA THR A 69 -29.55 -20.10 10.36
C THR A 69 -29.69 -18.91 11.31
N HIS A 70 -30.17 -19.16 12.51
CA HIS A 70 -30.24 -18.21 13.62
C HIS A 70 -28.85 -17.93 14.24
N GLU A 71 -27.80 -18.53 13.75
CA GLU A 71 -26.46 -18.16 14.11
C GLU A 71 -25.91 -17.32 12.95
N PRO A 72 -25.68 -15.99 13.17
CA PRO A 72 -24.76 -15.26 12.31
C PRO A 72 -23.47 -16.09 12.33
N ASP A 73 -22.90 -16.36 11.13
CA ASP A 73 -21.58 -16.95 11.12
C ASP A 73 -20.71 -16.18 12.12
N LEU A 74 -19.73 -16.83 12.74
CA LEU A 74 -18.86 -16.25 13.77
C LEU A 74 -18.25 -14.88 13.38
N PHE A 75 -18.43 -14.44 12.13
CA PHE A 75 -17.90 -13.20 11.56
C PHE A 75 -18.97 -12.26 10.98
N GLY A 76 -20.26 -12.63 11.00
CA GLY A 76 -21.36 -11.79 10.49
C GLY A 76 -21.29 -11.49 9.00
N LYS A 77 -20.60 -12.31 8.21
CA LYS A 77 -20.35 -12.07 6.78
C LYS A 77 -21.28 -12.93 5.91
N ASP A 78 -22.01 -12.28 5.02
CA ASP A 78 -22.71 -12.96 3.91
C ASP A 78 -21.73 -13.24 2.77
N TYR A 79 -21.11 -14.42 2.77
CA TYR A 79 -20.14 -14.82 1.74
C TYR A 79 -20.74 -14.88 0.33
N SER A 80 -22.05 -14.89 0.21
CA SER A 80 -22.71 -14.87 -1.09
C SER A 80 -22.42 -13.57 -1.87
N ILE A 81 -22.10 -12.46 -1.18
CA ILE A 81 -21.77 -11.19 -1.83
C ILE A 81 -20.52 -11.28 -2.71
N TYR A 82 -19.57 -12.17 -2.40
CA TYR A 82 -18.38 -12.35 -3.22
C TYR A 82 -18.68 -12.87 -4.64
N PHE A 83 -19.82 -13.56 -4.83
CA PHE A 83 -20.28 -13.96 -6.16
C PHE A 83 -20.80 -12.79 -7.00
N ALA A 84 -21.07 -11.64 -6.37
CA ALA A 84 -21.47 -10.43 -7.10
C ALA A 84 -20.41 -10.00 -8.10
N LYS A 85 -19.11 -10.31 -7.89
CA LYS A 85 -18.05 -10.08 -8.88
C LYS A 85 -18.30 -10.79 -10.21
N TYR A 86 -18.82 -12.01 -10.19
CA TYR A 86 -19.13 -12.74 -11.44
C TYR A 86 -20.39 -12.19 -12.13
N LEU A 87 -21.34 -11.67 -11.36
CA LEU A 87 -22.47 -10.94 -11.93
C LEU A 87 -22.05 -9.62 -12.55
N ALA A 88 -21.16 -8.88 -11.88
CA ALA A 88 -20.54 -7.66 -12.42
C ALA A 88 -19.74 -7.95 -13.70
N SER A 89 -18.96 -9.05 -13.70
CA SER A 89 -18.24 -9.49 -14.90
C SER A 89 -19.18 -9.83 -16.06
N LEU A 90 -20.32 -10.49 -15.78
CA LEU A 90 -21.32 -10.75 -16.81
C LEU A 90 -21.98 -9.48 -17.34
N ASP A 91 -22.36 -8.54 -16.46
CA ASP A 91 -22.96 -7.28 -16.87
C ASP A 91 -22.03 -6.45 -17.72
N SER A 92 -20.73 -6.42 -17.35
CA SER A 92 -19.71 -5.68 -18.08
C SER A 92 -19.51 -6.17 -19.53
N LEU A 93 -19.83 -7.43 -19.84
CA LEU A 93 -19.77 -7.96 -21.21
C LEU A 93 -20.75 -7.26 -22.18
N ASN A 94 -21.73 -6.52 -21.67
CA ASN A 94 -22.64 -5.71 -22.46
C ASN A 94 -22.04 -4.34 -22.84
N GLU A 95 -20.90 -3.97 -22.25
CA GLU A 95 -20.19 -2.75 -22.58
C GLU A 95 -19.43 -2.87 -23.91
N ASP A 96 -19.17 -1.72 -24.50
CA ASP A 96 -18.46 -1.63 -25.78
C ASP A 96 -16.92 -1.68 -25.59
N TYR A 97 -16.46 -2.80 -25.02
CA TYR A 97 -15.04 -3.14 -24.87
C TYR A 97 -14.79 -4.58 -25.33
N ASP A 98 -13.59 -4.83 -25.85
CA ASP A 98 -13.19 -6.17 -26.32
C ASP A 98 -12.75 -7.06 -25.15
N ASN A 99 -12.00 -6.49 -24.21
CA ASN A 99 -11.38 -7.19 -23.10
C ASN A 99 -11.59 -6.43 -21.80
N PHE A 100 -11.59 -7.17 -20.70
CA PHE A 100 -11.85 -6.71 -19.35
C PHE A 100 -10.86 -7.32 -18.38
N ALA A 101 -10.59 -6.64 -17.27
CA ALA A 101 -9.94 -7.24 -16.12
C ALA A 101 -10.67 -6.88 -14.83
N TRP A 102 -10.94 -7.91 -14.03
CA TRP A 102 -11.36 -7.74 -12.65
C TRP A 102 -10.15 -7.50 -11.75
N ILE A 103 -10.27 -6.56 -10.83
CA ILE A 103 -9.32 -6.33 -9.73
C ILE A 103 -10.11 -6.07 -8.46
N ASP A 104 -9.78 -6.77 -7.37
CA ASP A 104 -10.47 -6.60 -6.09
C ASP A 104 -10.28 -5.18 -5.53
N GLY A 105 -11.31 -4.66 -4.88
CA GLY A 105 -11.37 -3.26 -4.44
C GLY A 105 -10.42 -2.90 -3.30
N ASP A 106 -9.82 -3.89 -2.63
CA ASP A 106 -8.83 -3.75 -1.57
C ASP A 106 -7.38 -3.79 -2.08
N ALA A 107 -7.17 -3.32 -3.30
CA ALA A 107 -5.87 -3.22 -3.94
C ALA A 107 -5.59 -1.79 -4.43
N PHE A 108 -4.33 -1.50 -4.79
CA PHE A 108 -3.99 -0.36 -5.61
C PHE A 108 -3.05 -0.75 -6.75
N ALA A 109 -3.19 -0.06 -7.89
CA ALA A 109 -2.37 -0.28 -9.07
C ALA A 109 -0.97 0.33 -8.90
N THR A 110 0.05 -0.32 -9.46
CA THR A 110 1.40 0.22 -9.56
C THR A 110 1.64 0.85 -10.93
N GLU A 111 2.77 1.49 -11.12
CA GLU A 111 3.19 2.04 -12.42
C GLU A 111 3.33 0.98 -13.52
N ASN A 112 3.39 -0.30 -13.16
CA ASN A 112 3.50 -1.42 -14.09
C ASN A 112 2.15 -2.03 -14.48
N ILE A 113 1.02 -1.48 -14.00
CA ILE A 113 -0.29 -2.12 -14.18
C ILE A 113 -0.64 -2.37 -15.66
N ASP A 114 -0.38 -1.39 -16.53
CA ASP A 114 -0.68 -1.53 -17.95
C ASP A 114 0.26 -2.53 -18.66
N ALA A 115 1.44 -2.84 -18.10
CA ALA A 115 2.30 -3.89 -18.62
C ALA A 115 1.68 -5.29 -18.49
N SER A 116 0.72 -5.48 -17.58
CA SER A 116 -0.05 -6.72 -17.46
C SER A 116 -0.87 -7.04 -18.71
N LEU A 117 -1.22 -6.04 -19.52
CA LEU A 117 -2.03 -6.21 -20.73
C LEU A 117 -1.32 -7.04 -21.81
N GLN A 118 0.00 -7.25 -21.70
CA GLN A 118 0.75 -8.17 -22.55
C GLN A 118 0.21 -9.61 -22.55
N TYR A 119 -0.55 -10.01 -21.55
CA TYR A 119 -1.13 -11.34 -21.44
C TYR A 119 -2.47 -11.49 -22.17
N LEU A 120 -3.14 -10.39 -22.58
CA LEU A 120 -4.42 -10.43 -23.27
C LEU A 120 -4.43 -11.30 -24.54
N PRO A 121 -3.37 -11.38 -25.36
CA PRO A 121 -3.34 -12.27 -26.53
C PRO A 121 -3.50 -13.76 -26.16
N GLY A 122 -3.19 -14.16 -24.94
CA GLY A 122 -3.39 -15.53 -24.43
C GLY A 122 -4.81 -15.83 -23.96
N LEU A 123 -5.67 -14.81 -23.88
CA LEU A 123 -7.05 -14.94 -23.41
C LEU A 123 -7.89 -15.68 -24.44
N LYS A 124 -8.58 -16.75 -24.00
CA LYS A 124 -9.46 -17.60 -24.82
C LYS A 124 -10.88 -17.57 -24.29
N ASP A 125 -11.50 -18.73 -24.19
CA ASP A 125 -12.90 -18.90 -23.76
C ASP A 125 -13.07 -18.81 -22.24
N TYR A 126 -11.97 -18.94 -21.50
CA TYR A 126 -11.92 -18.88 -20.03
C TYR A 126 -11.18 -17.62 -19.57
N PRO A 127 -11.53 -17.07 -18.39
CA PRO A 127 -10.74 -16.03 -17.79
C PRO A 127 -9.29 -16.49 -17.53
N LEU A 128 -8.34 -15.57 -17.68
CA LEU A 128 -6.95 -15.78 -17.23
C LEU A 128 -6.85 -15.31 -15.79
N PHE A 129 -6.74 -16.26 -14.88
CA PHE A 129 -6.66 -15.98 -13.45
C PHE A 129 -5.21 -15.85 -12.99
N MET A 130 -5.01 -15.04 -11.96
CA MET A 130 -3.78 -15.06 -11.19
C MET A 130 -3.65 -16.40 -10.47
N LYS A 131 -2.47 -17.02 -10.55
CA LYS A 131 -2.19 -18.25 -9.81
C LYS A 131 -1.62 -17.93 -8.43
N TYR A 132 -1.89 -18.81 -7.46
CA TYR A 132 -1.14 -18.81 -6.23
C TYR A 132 0.32 -19.23 -6.48
N PHE A 133 1.24 -18.49 -5.90
CA PHE A 133 2.68 -18.64 -6.13
C PHE A 133 3.29 -19.92 -5.60
N ASN A 134 2.57 -20.70 -4.79
CA ASN A 134 3.19 -21.82 -4.13
C ASN A 134 2.99 -23.13 -4.90
N PRO A 135 4.01 -23.66 -5.61
CA PRO A 135 3.95 -24.99 -6.16
C PRO A 135 3.84 -26.06 -5.06
N ASP A 136 4.21 -25.74 -3.81
CA ASP A 136 4.24 -26.66 -2.68
C ASP A 136 3.32 -26.20 -1.54
N ILE A 137 2.10 -25.90 -1.92
CA ILE A 137 1.01 -25.59 -1.00
C ILE A 137 0.84 -26.67 0.09
N HIS A 138 1.22 -27.93 -0.19
CA HIS A 138 1.24 -29.01 0.79
C HIS A 138 2.32 -28.82 1.87
N GLN A 139 3.51 -28.32 1.57
CA GLN A 139 4.57 -28.09 2.57
C GLN A 139 4.25 -26.86 3.45
N TRP A 140 3.70 -25.81 2.86
CA TRP A 140 3.25 -24.64 3.64
C TRP A 140 2.15 -24.98 4.64
N ARG A 141 1.25 -25.92 4.33
CA ARG A 141 0.22 -26.47 5.21
C ARG A 141 0.76 -27.14 6.46
N GLN A 142 1.79 -27.96 6.29
CA GLN A 142 2.36 -28.71 7.39
C GLN A 142 3.02 -27.81 8.44
N HIS A 143 3.56 -26.64 8.01
CA HIS A 143 4.20 -25.71 8.91
C HIS A 143 3.24 -24.83 9.71
N ASN A 144 2.09 -24.46 9.17
CA ASN A 144 1.23 -23.44 9.76
C ASN A 144 -0.11 -23.98 10.31
N GLY A 145 -0.34 -25.28 10.30
CA GLY A 145 -1.58 -25.89 10.84
C GLY A 145 -2.87 -25.50 10.13
N VAL A 146 -2.79 -24.74 9.04
CA VAL A 146 -3.95 -24.31 8.27
C VAL A 146 -4.42 -25.48 7.39
N ARG A 147 -5.62 -25.97 7.64
CA ARG A 147 -6.26 -26.99 6.80
C ARG A 147 -6.65 -26.38 5.45
N LEU A 148 -5.73 -26.41 4.50
CA LEU A 148 -6.02 -26.00 3.12
C LEU A 148 -7.08 -26.89 2.43
N GLU A 149 -7.34 -28.09 2.97
CA GLU A 149 -8.41 -28.98 2.47
C GLU A 149 -9.77 -28.28 2.44
N GLY A 150 -10.08 -27.49 3.45
CA GLY A 150 -11.25 -26.63 3.47
C GLY A 150 -11.24 -25.53 2.39
N ARG A 151 -10.10 -24.88 2.13
CA ARG A 151 -10.03 -23.78 1.14
C ARG A 151 -10.25 -24.22 -0.29
N TYR A 152 -9.94 -25.47 -0.65
CA TYR A 152 -9.97 -25.92 -2.05
C TYR A 152 -11.22 -26.75 -2.39
N GLY A 153 -12.14 -26.85 -1.44
CA GLY A 153 -13.44 -27.43 -1.73
C GLY A 153 -13.37 -28.92 -2.07
N ASN A 154 -12.58 -29.73 -1.33
CA ASN A 154 -12.64 -31.18 -1.46
C ASN A 154 -14.08 -31.69 -1.29
N GLU A 155 -14.84 -31.05 -0.40
CA GLU A 155 -16.26 -31.32 -0.23
C GLU A 155 -17.06 -30.95 -1.46
N LEU A 156 -16.77 -29.79 -2.07
CA LEU A 156 -17.41 -29.38 -3.32
C LEU A 156 -17.05 -30.33 -4.47
N ALA A 157 -15.77 -30.71 -4.58
CA ALA A 157 -15.32 -31.70 -5.57
C ALA A 157 -16.04 -33.04 -5.36
N SER A 158 -16.23 -33.47 -4.11
CA SER A 158 -17.00 -34.70 -3.77
C SER A 158 -18.49 -34.58 -4.16
N ILE A 159 -19.13 -33.44 -3.81
CA ILE A 159 -20.55 -33.21 -4.17
C ILE A 159 -20.75 -33.22 -5.70
N LYS A 160 -19.80 -32.67 -6.44
CA LYS A 160 -19.84 -32.57 -7.91
C LYS A 160 -19.19 -33.78 -8.62
N ASN A 161 -18.72 -34.81 -7.87
CA ASN A 161 -17.99 -35.97 -8.41
C ASN A 161 -16.76 -35.58 -9.27
N ILE A 162 -16.06 -34.52 -8.88
CA ILE A 162 -14.88 -34.05 -9.59
C ILE A 162 -13.65 -34.81 -9.10
N THR A 163 -12.93 -35.44 -10.03
CA THR A 163 -11.66 -36.07 -9.73
C THR A 163 -10.57 -34.99 -9.75
N ARG A 164 -10.01 -34.70 -8.59
CA ARG A 164 -8.94 -33.72 -8.45
C ARG A 164 -7.63 -34.29 -8.97
N ASN A 165 -7.02 -33.62 -9.93
CA ASN A 165 -5.64 -33.89 -10.31
C ASN A 165 -4.71 -33.14 -9.34
N PRO A 166 -3.77 -33.82 -8.66
CA PRO A 166 -2.82 -33.19 -7.75
C PRO A 166 -1.92 -32.13 -8.43
N ASN A 167 -1.78 -32.18 -9.74
CA ASN A 167 -1.04 -31.21 -10.54
C ASN A 167 -1.87 -29.98 -10.93
N ASN A 168 -3.17 -29.95 -10.63
CA ASN A 168 -4.00 -28.79 -10.91
C ASN A 168 -3.55 -27.60 -10.07
N LYS A 169 -3.26 -26.52 -10.77
CA LYS A 169 -2.87 -25.26 -10.13
C LYS A 169 -4.07 -24.58 -9.51
N LEU A 170 -3.82 -23.89 -8.42
CA LEU A 170 -4.80 -23.08 -7.74
C LEU A 170 -4.74 -21.65 -8.25
N ILE A 171 -5.91 -21.06 -8.46
CA ILE A 171 -6.06 -19.68 -8.88
C ILE A 171 -6.58 -18.82 -7.73
N ALA A 172 -6.18 -17.55 -7.74
CA ALA A 172 -6.77 -16.50 -6.92
C ALA A 172 -7.74 -15.68 -7.77
N THR A 173 -8.90 -15.36 -7.22
CA THR A 173 -9.94 -14.64 -7.93
C THR A 173 -9.90 -13.13 -7.71
N GLY A 174 -8.88 -12.63 -7.03
CA GLY A 174 -8.67 -11.19 -6.81
C GLY A 174 -8.26 -10.42 -8.05
N PHE A 175 -7.74 -11.12 -9.07
CA PHE A 175 -7.37 -10.53 -10.35
C PHE A 175 -7.51 -11.55 -11.48
N TYR A 176 -8.23 -11.17 -12.57
CA TYR A 176 -8.33 -11.98 -13.78
C TYR A 176 -8.71 -11.16 -15.01
N PHE A 177 -8.18 -11.56 -16.17
CA PHE A 177 -8.62 -11.06 -17.47
C PHE A 177 -9.73 -11.91 -18.06
N TYR A 178 -10.66 -11.29 -18.76
CA TYR A 178 -11.76 -11.98 -19.45
C TYR A 178 -12.26 -11.20 -20.68
N ASN A 179 -13.07 -11.86 -21.49
CA ASN A 179 -13.71 -11.27 -22.67
C ASN A 179 -15.13 -11.87 -22.85
N LYS A 180 -15.81 -11.49 -23.93
CA LYS A 180 -17.19 -11.96 -24.21
C LYS A 180 -17.33 -13.49 -24.28
N LYS A 181 -16.25 -14.21 -24.65
CA LYS A 181 -16.26 -15.69 -24.70
C LYS A 181 -16.21 -16.33 -23.30
N SER A 182 -15.84 -15.59 -22.28
CA SER A 182 -15.83 -16.06 -20.89
C SER A 182 -17.24 -16.13 -20.25
N LYS A 183 -18.28 -15.68 -20.95
CA LYS A 183 -19.67 -15.68 -20.44
C LYS A 183 -20.11 -17.01 -19.83
N PRO A 184 -19.94 -18.18 -20.50
CA PRO A 184 -20.38 -19.46 -19.97
C PRO A 184 -19.74 -19.83 -18.63
N PHE A 185 -18.47 -19.44 -18.41
CA PHE A 185 -17.76 -19.67 -17.16
C PHE A 185 -18.44 -18.92 -15.99
N PHE A 186 -18.74 -17.64 -16.15
CA PHE A 186 -19.39 -16.84 -15.11
C PHE A 186 -20.84 -17.32 -14.85
N GLU A 187 -21.58 -17.70 -15.89
CA GLU A 187 -22.90 -18.28 -15.76
C GLU A 187 -22.85 -19.56 -14.92
N LYS A 188 -21.88 -20.43 -15.19
CA LYS A 188 -21.67 -21.68 -14.43
C LYS A 188 -21.28 -21.40 -12.96
N CYS A 189 -20.43 -20.39 -12.70
CA CYS A 189 -20.11 -19.98 -11.33
C CYS A 189 -21.36 -19.58 -10.54
N LEU A 190 -22.24 -18.79 -11.16
CA LEU A 190 -23.48 -18.35 -10.53
C LEU A 190 -24.52 -19.48 -10.38
N GLU A 191 -24.58 -20.41 -11.34
CA GLU A 191 -25.41 -21.59 -11.26
C GLU A 191 -25.00 -22.48 -10.08
N TRP A 192 -23.71 -22.76 -9.96
CA TRP A 192 -23.17 -23.55 -8.85
C TRP A 192 -23.42 -22.88 -7.50
N ASN A 193 -23.30 -21.56 -7.42
CA ASN A 193 -23.64 -20.84 -6.19
C ASN A 193 -25.10 -21.07 -5.79
N LYS A 194 -26.04 -21.03 -6.74
CA LYS A 194 -27.47 -21.31 -6.47
C LYS A 194 -27.70 -22.75 -5.98
N GLU A 195 -27.06 -23.73 -6.59
CA GLU A 195 -27.16 -25.12 -6.19
C GLU A 195 -26.59 -25.37 -4.80
N LEU A 196 -25.44 -24.79 -4.51
CA LEU A 196 -24.70 -24.99 -3.27
C LEU A 196 -25.40 -24.35 -2.06
N ASN A 197 -26.10 -23.26 -2.26
CA ASN A 197 -26.97 -22.67 -1.23
C ASN A 197 -28.08 -23.63 -0.74
N GLN A 198 -28.37 -24.68 -1.48
CA GLN A 198 -29.31 -25.73 -1.03
C GLN A 198 -28.70 -26.73 -0.04
N TYR A 199 -27.36 -26.85 -0.03
CA TYR A 199 -26.65 -27.83 0.82
C TYR A 199 -26.07 -27.19 2.11
N SER A 200 -26.32 -25.93 2.35
CA SER A 200 -25.58 -25.07 3.29
C SER A 200 -25.71 -25.37 4.78
N VAL A 201 -26.57 -26.31 5.19
CA VAL A 201 -26.88 -26.54 6.62
C VAL A 201 -25.87 -27.45 7.35
N LYS A 202 -24.99 -28.17 6.67
CA LYS A 202 -24.06 -29.13 7.29
C LYS A 202 -22.57 -28.84 7.10
N ILE A 203 -22.22 -27.84 6.31
CA ILE A 203 -20.82 -27.65 5.82
C ILE A 203 -20.13 -26.47 6.48
N TYR A 204 -20.81 -25.79 7.39
CA TYR A 204 -20.33 -24.57 8.05
C TYR A 204 -19.39 -24.78 9.25
N THR A 205 -19.00 -26.00 9.56
CA THR A 205 -18.23 -26.25 10.78
C THR A 205 -16.73 -26.01 10.65
N ASP A 206 -16.18 -25.95 9.42
CA ASP A 206 -14.75 -25.65 9.23
C ASP A 206 -14.50 -24.89 7.93
N ASP A 207 -14.16 -23.62 8.06
CA ASP A 207 -13.52 -22.78 7.04
C ASP A 207 -14.19 -22.65 5.65
N ASN A 208 -15.14 -21.70 5.51
CA ASN A 208 -15.50 -21.06 4.22
C ASN A 208 -15.74 -22.01 3.04
N ALA A 209 -16.61 -23.01 3.18
CA ALA A 209 -16.75 -24.09 2.20
C ALA A 209 -17.14 -23.66 0.76
N PHE A 210 -17.75 -22.49 0.56
CA PHE A 210 -18.30 -22.09 -0.75
C PHE A 210 -17.93 -20.66 -1.16
N SER A 211 -16.66 -20.28 -0.98
CA SER A 211 -16.19 -19.01 -1.54
C SER A 211 -16.22 -19.07 -3.08
N GLU A 212 -16.36 -17.94 -3.71
CA GLU A 212 -16.34 -17.80 -5.17
C GLU A 212 -15.05 -18.38 -5.78
N GLU A 213 -13.95 -18.30 -5.07
CA GLU A 213 -12.66 -18.83 -5.48
C GLU A 213 -12.66 -20.37 -5.55
N ARG A 214 -13.30 -21.03 -4.60
CA ARG A 214 -13.46 -22.50 -4.61
C ARG A 214 -14.30 -22.98 -5.77
N VAL A 215 -15.41 -22.30 -6.02
CA VAL A 215 -16.26 -22.60 -7.14
C VAL A 215 -15.51 -22.47 -8.45
N ALA A 216 -14.80 -21.35 -8.65
CA ALA A 216 -13.99 -21.14 -9.85
C ALA A 216 -12.90 -22.20 -10.02
N ASN A 217 -12.16 -22.55 -8.96
CA ASN A 217 -11.14 -23.60 -9.01
C ASN A 217 -11.74 -24.97 -9.39
N ASN A 218 -12.87 -25.34 -8.79
CA ASN A 218 -13.50 -26.63 -9.08
C ASN A 218 -14.05 -26.72 -10.51
N ILE A 219 -14.61 -25.63 -11.04
CA ILE A 219 -15.07 -25.59 -12.45
C ILE A 219 -13.88 -25.76 -13.40
N LEU A 220 -12.76 -25.08 -13.13
CA LEU A 220 -11.54 -25.20 -13.95
C LEU A 220 -10.96 -26.62 -13.89
N TRP A 221 -11.04 -27.29 -12.74
CA TRP A 221 -10.60 -28.68 -12.58
C TRP A 221 -11.52 -29.66 -13.31
N GLU A 222 -12.84 -29.51 -13.21
CA GLU A 222 -13.79 -30.34 -13.93
C GLU A 222 -13.55 -30.29 -15.44
N GLU A 223 -13.22 -29.11 -15.95
CA GLU A 223 -13.00 -28.91 -17.38
C GLU A 223 -11.53 -29.11 -17.80
N ASN A 224 -10.68 -29.50 -16.86
CA ASN A 224 -9.24 -29.66 -17.06
C ASN A 224 -8.58 -28.44 -17.71
N LYS A 225 -9.01 -27.25 -17.28
CA LYS A 225 -8.48 -25.96 -17.74
C LYS A 225 -7.51 -25.43 -16.69
N THR A 226 -6.28 -25.19 -17.09
CA THR A 226 -5.28 -24.49 -16.28
C THR A 226 -4.93 -23.19 -16.95
N LEU A 227 -5.40 -22.10 -16.42
CA LEU A 227 -5.21 -20.77 -16.98
C LEU A 227 -4.43 -19.96 -15.97
N ASP A 228 -3.15 -19.77 -16.27
CA ASP A 228 -2.23 -19.09 -15.37
C ASP A 228 -1.85 -17.74 -15.93
N LEU A 229 -1.89 -16.72 -15.09
CA LEU A 229 -1.11 -15.52 -15.28
C LEU A 229 0.17 -15.63 -14.48
N PRO A 230 1.35 -15.49 -15.10
CA PRO A 230 2.62 -15.43 -14.38
C PRO A 230 2.75 -14.05 -13.71
N ILE A 231 1.78 -13.69 -12.90
CA ILE A 231 1.71 -12.38 -12.24
C ILE A 231 2.19 -12.50 -10.81
N THR A 232 3.09 -11.63 -10.45
CA THR A 232 3.43 -11.34 -9.07
C THR A 232 2.44 -10.33 -8.50
N TRP A 233 1.83 -10.64 -7.38
CA TRP A 233 1.14 -9.67 -6.56
C TRP A 233 1.78 -9.66 -5.19
N ASN A 234 1.82 -8.50 -4.59
CA ASN A 234 2.32 -8.35 -3.25
C ASN A 234 1.14 -8.16 -2.31
N ASN A 235 1.08 -8.96 -1.26
CA ASN A 235 0.11 -8.75 -0.20
C ASN A 235 0.72 -7.76 0.78
N PHE A 236 0.14 -6.57 0.89
CA PHE A 236 0.62 -5.50 1.75
C PHE A 236 0.39 -5.79 3.24
N TYR A 237 0.04 -6.99 3.59
CA TYR A 237 -0.26 -7.37 4.95
C TYR A 237 0.96 -7.24 5.86
N SER A 238 0.95 -6.23 6.74
CA SER A 238 1.79 -6.20 7.93
C SER A 238 1.14 -7.06 9.01
N SER A 239 1.01 -8.37 8.80
CA SER A 239 0.75 -9.23 9.93
C SER A 239 2.01 -9.22 10.79
N LYS A 240 1.86 -9.02 12.08
CA LYS A 240 2.93 -9.29 13.05
C LYS A 240 3.42 -10.74 12.98
N ASP A 241 2.75 -11.58 12.23
CA ASP A 241 3.12 -12.95 11.89
C ASP A 241 3.86 -12.96 10.55
N GLU A 242 5.13 -12.59 10.59
CA GLU A 242 6.08 -12.82 9.48
C GLU A 242 6.14 -14.29 9.06
N THR A 243 5.62 -15.20 9.87
CA THR A 243 5.52 -16.64 9.60
C THR A 243 4.50 -17.01 8.52
N LEU A 244 3.59 -16.10 8.15
CA LEU A 244 2.64 -16.30 7.05
C LEU A 244 3.16 -15.85 5.68
N VAL A 245 4.30 -15.18 5.65
CA VAL A 245 4.99 -14.88 4.40
C VAL A 245 5.66 -16.17 3.93
N ASN A 246 5.31 -16.61 2.72
CA ASN A 246 5.96 -17.76 2.09
C ASN A 246 7.49 -17.57 2.19
N PRO A 247 8.25 -18.51 2.80
CA PRO A 247 9.69 -18.37 3.02
C PRO A 247 10.51 -18.23 1.71
N TYR A 248 9.89 -18.48 0.57
CA TYR A 248 10.50 -18.28 -0.75
C TYR A 248 10.37 -16.85 -1.29
N PHE A 249 9.58 -15.97 -0.61
CA PHE A 249 9.40 -14.59 -1.02
C PHE A 249 9.99 -13.65 0.03
N LEU A 250 11.14 -13.09 -0.28
CA LEU A 250 11.67 -11.97 0.48
C LEU A 250 11.02 -10.70 -0.05
N LYS A 251 10.28 -10.02 0.80
CA LYS A 251 9.72 -8.71 0.51
C LYS A 251 10.84 -7.66 0.60
N LYS A 252 11.07 -6.94 -0.48
CA LYS A 252 11.97 -5.79 -0.48
C LYS A 252 11.14 -4.54 -0.81
N GLY A 253 10.64 -3.87 0.20
CA GLY A 253 9.70 -2.77 0.03
C GLY A 253 8.41 -3.25 -0.65
N PHE A 254 8.09 -2.70 -1.82
CA PHE A 254 6.94 -3.13 -2.62
C PHE A 254 7.28 -4.21 -3.65
N ASP A 255 8.54 -4.49 -3.87
CA ASP A 255 8.99 -5.52 -4.79
C ASP A 255 8.96 -6.90 -4.12
N VAL A 256 8.80 -7.92 -4.93
CA VAL A 256 8.81 -9.32 -4.49
C VAL A 256 10.06 -9.98 -5.04
N MET A 257 10.88 -10.53 -4.17
CA MET A 257 12.04 -11.33 -4.58
C MET A 257 11.65 -12.81 -4.66
N TYR A 258 11.82 -13.40 -5.82
CA TYR A 258 11.65 -14.83 -6.05
C TYR A 258 12.91 -15.40 -6.68
N ASP A 259 13.54 -16.36 -6.01
CA ASP A 259 14.76 -17.04 -6.48
C ASP A 259 15.81 -16.07 -7.05
N LYS A 260 16.15 -15.03 -6.27
CA LYS A 260 17.09 -13.94 -6.61
C LYS A 260 16.65 -13.00 -7.75
N ILE A 261 15.43 -13.13 -8.25
CA ILE A 261 14.86 -12.21 -9.23
C ILE A 261 13.92 -11.25 -8.51
N THR A 262 14.14 -9.95 -8.66
CA THR A 262 13.20 -8.93 -8.19
C THR A 262 12.07 -8.80 -9.20
N LEU A 263 10.84 -8.99 -8.73
CA LEU A 263 9.62 -8.87 -9.53
C LEU A 263 8.86 -7.63 -9.09
N GLN A 264 8.58 -6.75 -10.04
CA GLN A 264 7.77 -5.57 -9.80
C GLN A 264 6.29 -5.95 -9.94
N PRO A 265 5.45 -5.78 -8.89
CA PRO A 265 4.05 -6.16 -8.95
C PRO A 265 3.26 -5.22 -9.87
N TYR A 266 2.21 -5.74 -10.49
CA TYR A 266 1.25 -4.94 -11.27
C TYR A 266 0.25 -4.22 -10.36
N PHE A 267 -0.06 -4.79 -9.23
CA PHE A 267 -0.88 -4.19 -8.19
C PHE A 267 -0.47 -4.73 -6.82
N ILE A 268 -0.83 -4.00 -5.79
CA ILE A 268 -0.58 -4.36 -4.39
C ILE A 268 -1.92 -4.59 -3.73
N HIS A 269 -2.10 -5.78 -3.19
CA HIS A 269 -3.32 -6.17 -2.50
C HIS A 269 -3.27 -5.71 -1.05
N GLY A 270 -4.36 -5.17 -0.58
CA GLY A 270 -4.46 -4.57 0.74
C GLY A 270 -4.62 -5.56 1.90
N PRO A 271 -4.70 -5.03 3.11
CA PRO A 271 -4.87 -5.81 4.32
C PRO A 271 -6.24 -6.48 4.41
N ASP A 272 -6.31 -7.51 5.25
CA ASP A 272 -7.56 -8.25 5.54
C ASP A 272 -8.73 -7.28 5.84
N PRO A 273 -9.85 -7.42 5.13
CA PRO A 273 -11.00 -6.56 5.27
C PRO A 273 -11.78 -6.72 6.59
N SER A 274 -11.28 -7.52 7.54
CA SER A 274 -11.96 -7.73 8.83
C SER A 274 -12.14 -6.45 9.65
N VAL A 275 -11.35 -5.38 9.35
CA VAL A 275 -11.48 -4.03 9.95
C VAL A 275 -11.54 -2.99 8.84
N LYS A 276 -12.62 -2.92 8.12
CA LYS A 276 -12.78 -2.22 6.83
C LYS A 276 -12.38 -0.74 6.84
N THR A 277 -12.74 0.05 7.84
CA THR A 277 -12.35 1.47 7.92
C THR A 277 -10.85 1.67 8.12
N LYS A 278 -10.24 0.90 9.02
CA LYS A 278 -8.78 0.91 9.21
C LYS A 278 -8.05 0.36 7.97
N SER A 279 -8.67 -0.58 7.25
CA SER A 279 -8.09 -1.15 6.02
C SER A 279 -7.99 -0.13 4.92
N ALA A 280 -8.98 0.75 4.76
CA ALA A 280 -8.92 1.84 3.78
C ALA A 280 -7.85 2.88 4.11
N GLU A 281 -7.71 3.24 5.39
CA GLU A 281 -6.64 4.13 5.84
C GLU A 281 -5.25 3.52 5.59
N VAL A 282 -5.07 2.25 5.94
CA VAL A 282 -3.81 1.52 5.73
C VAL A 282 -3.50 1.41 4.23
N LEU A 283 -4.50 1.10 3.40
CA LEU A 283 -4.31 0.99 1.95
C LEU A 283 -3.95 2.34 1.34
N ASN A 284 -4.61 3.43 1.77
CA ASN A 284 -4.31 4.77 1.31
C ASN A 284 -2.90 5.21 1.74
N GLN A 285 -2.51 4.92 2.98
CA GLN A 285 -1.16 5.20 3.47
C GLN A 285 -0.11 4.41 2.68
N ALA A 286 -0.38 3.14 2.37
CA ALA A 286 0.48 2.32 1.55
C ALA A 286 0.62 2.85 0.12
N PHE A 287 -0.48 3.30 -0.48
CA PHE A 287 -0.45 3.90 -1.81
C PHE A 287 0.34 5.22 -1.80
N ASN A 288 0.14 6.06 -0.79
CA ASN A 288 0.91 7.28 -0.63
C ASN A 288 2.39 6.97 -0.41
N ASP A 289 2.71 5.96 0.41
CA ASP A 289 4.08 5.50 0.59
C ASP A 289 4.69 5.00 -0.73
N TYR A 290 3.94 4.21 -1.50
CA TYR A 290 4.38 3.75 -2.83
C TYR A 290 4.69 4.93 -3.78
N GLN A 291 3.93 6.00 -3.71
CA GLN A 291 4.14 7.19 -4.53
C GLN A 291 5.33 8.04 -4.11
N SER A 292 5.78 7.94 -2.85
CA SER A 292 6.89 8.73 -2.34
C SER A 292 8.19 8.31 -3.00
N LYS A 293 8.83 9.23 -3.70
CA LYS A 293 10.10 9.01 -4.43
C LYS A 293 11.31 9.53 -3.67
N LYS A 294 11.07 10.37 -2.65
CA LYS A 294 12.08 11.00 -1.82
C LYS A 294 11.92 10.57 -0.36
N LEU A 295 13.02 10.48 0.35
CA LEU A 295 13.07 10.06 1.75
C LEU A 295 13.74 11.14 2.59
N MET A 296 13.14 11.47 3.73
CA MET A 296 13.77 12.32 4.75
C MET A 296 13.81 11.54 6.06
N ILE A 297 14.98 11.45 6.69
CA ILE A 297 15.19 10.75 7.96
C ILE A 297 15.70 11.74 8.99
N VAL A 298 14.96 11.89 10.09
CA VAL A 298 15.26 12.80 11.18
C VAL A 298 15.27 12.10 12.53
N ALA A 299 15.97 12.66 13.49
CA ALA A 299 16.07 12.12 14.84
C ALA A 299 14.77 12.37 15.64
N HIS A 300 14.34 13.62 15.71
CA HIS A 300 13.25 14.06 16.59
C HIS A 300 12.08 14.64 15.81
N PRO A 301 10.87 14.62 16.39
CA PRO A 301 9.74 15.40 15.86
C PRO A 301 10.05 16.90 16.01
N ASP A 302 10.09 17.65 14.96
CA ASP A 302 10.42 19.05 14.72
C ASP A 302 11.67 19.26 13.82
N ASP A 303 12.63 18.35 13.84
CA ASP A 303 13.85 18.43 13.00
C ASP A 303 13.51 18.56 11.51
N GLU A 304 12.53 17.82 11.04
CA GLU A 304 12.11 17.84 9.63
C GLU A 304 11.62 19.23 9.21
N LEU A 305 11.03 19.96 10.16
CA LEU A 305 10.52 21.31 9.91
C LEU A 305 11.60 22.35 10.14
N ILE A 306 12.45 22.20 11.17
CA ILE A 306 13.54 23.11 11.47
C ILE A 306 14.58 23.11 10.35
N PHE A 307 15.00 21.92 9.88
CA PHE A 307 16.12 21.76 8.95
C PHE A 307 15.70 21.48 7.51
N GLY A 308 14.51 20.95 7.27
CA GLY A 308 14.00 20.52 5.97
C GLY A 308 12.64 21.11 5.60
N GLY A 309 12.14 22.11 6.35
CA GLY A 309 10.78 22.64 6.20
C GLY A 309 10.51 23.28 4.85
N ALA A 310 11.48 24.01 4.28
CA ALA A 310 11.31 24.63 2.97
C ALA A 310 11.20 23.59 1.84
N GLU A 311 11.93 22.50 1.93
CA GLU A 311 11.84 21.37 1.00
C GLU A 311 10.48 20.69 1.12
N LEU A 312 10.00 20.43 2.35
CA LEU A 312 8.71 19.80 2.58
C LEU A 312 7.51 20.69 2.21
N ILE A 313 7.59 22.00 2.42
CA ILE A 313 6.58 22.97 1.97
C ILE A 313 6.42 22.92 0.45
N LYS A 314 7.53 22.76 -0.30
CA LYS A 314 7.53 22.73 -1.76
C LYS A 314 7.14 21.36 -2.34
N TYR A 315 7.60 20.28 -1.72
CA TYR A 315 7.61 18.94 -2.32
C TYR A 315 7.09 17.85 -1.38
N GLY A 316 6.40 18.20 -0.29
CA GLY A 316 5.98 17.27 0.76
C GLY A 316 5.29 15.99 0.23
N SER A 317 4.42 16.13 -0.77
CA SER A 317 3.71 14.98 -1.36
C SER A 317 4.61 13.95 -2.06
N GLU A 318 5.87 14.31 -2.34
CA GLU A 318 6.87 13.41 -2.94
C GLU A 318 7.72 12.69 -1.89
N TYR A 319 7.61 13.10 -0.62
CA TYR A 319 8.44 12.60 0.47
C TYR A 319 7.76 11.51 1.31
N LYS A 320 8.56 10.51 1.69
CA LYS A 320 8.37 9.76 2.93
C LYS A 320 9.25 10.41 4.01
N VAL A 321 8.66 10.75 5.15
CA VAL A 321 9.39 11.29 6.30
C VAL A 321 9.43 10.24 7.41
N ILE A 322 10.64 9.96 7.88
CA ILE A 322 10.91 9.02 8.99
C ILE A 322 11.43 9.83 10.17
N CYS A 323 10.74 9.73 11.30
CA CYS A 323 11.21 10.24 12.58
C CYS A 323 11.59 9.07 13.49
N LEU A 324 12.81 9.05 14.02
CA LEU A 324 13.35 7.87 14.70
C LEU A 324 12.92 7.74 16.15
N THR A 325 12.44 8.81 16.78
CA THR A 325 12.09 8.79 18.21
C THR A 325 10.64 9.18 18.46
N ASN A 326 10.20 9.03 19.70
CA ASN A 326 8.96 9.60 20.24
C ASN A 326 7.63 9.06 19.68
N LYS A 327 7.58 7.90 19.03
CA LYS A 327 6.32 7.31 18.54
C LYS A 327 5.33 7.04 19.68
N SER A 328 5.79 6.51 20.81
CA SER A 328 4.98 6.21 21.99
C SER A 328 4.64 7.45 22.84
N ASN A 329 5.31 8.57 22.61
CA ASN A 329 4.96 9.83 23.24
C ASN A 329 3.72 10.43 22.56
N GLU A 330 2.55 10.28 23.21
CA GLU A 330 1.27 10.67 22.59
C GLU A 330 1.21 12.14 22.17
N ILE A 331 1.87 13.04 22.88
CA ILE A 331 1.86 14.47 22.56
C ILE A 331 2.71 14.72 21.33
N ARG A 332 3.98 14.32 21.36
CA ARG A 332 4.94 14.52 20.27
C ARG A 332 4.49 13.83 18.97
N SER A 333 3.95 12.62 19.10
CA SER A 333 3.48 11.88 17.91
C SER A 333 2.24 12.50 17.27
N LYS A 334 1.33 13.09 18.06
CA LYS A 334 0.17 13.85 17.56
C LYS A 334 0.59 15.16 16.89
N GLU A 335 1.57 15.85 17.45
CA GLU A 335 2.12 17.09 16.87
C GLU A 335 2.79 16.81 15.54
N PHE A 336 3.68 15.82 15.49
CA PHE A 336 4.35 15.37 14.26
C PHE A 336 3.33 15.01 13.17
N LYS A 337 2.36 14.14 13.49
CA LYS A 337 1.29 13.78 12.55
C LYS A 337 0.57 15.00 11.99
N ARG A 338 0.21 15.95 12.86
CA ARG A 338 -0.47 17.18 12.46
C ARG A 338 0.35 18.04 11.50
N VAL A 339 1.66 18.11 11.72
CA VAL A 339 2.59 18.84 10.84
C VAL A 339 2.70 18.12 9.50
N MET A 340 2.85 16.78 9.48
CA MET A 340 2.89 15.99 8.24
C MET A 340 1.62 16.17 7.40
N GLU A 341 0.46 16.15 8.03
CA GLU A 341 -0.83 16.40 7.36
C GLU A 341 -0.91 17.82 6.78
N LYS A 342 -0.45 18.84 7.51
CA LYS A 342 -0.45 20.23 7.06
C LYS A 342 0.52 20.50 5.91
N LEU A 343 1.64 19.81 5.90
CA LEU A 343 2.64 19.84 4.82
C LEU A 343 2.24 18.98 3.61
N ASN A 344 1.11 18.25 3.72
CA ASN A 344 0.69 17.28 2.72
C ASN A 344 1.81 16.29 2.36
N VAL A 345 2.53 15.79 3.39
CA VAL A 345 3.60 14.79 3.20
C VAL A 345 3.02 13.51 2.66
N GLY A 346 3.67 12.92 1.65
CA GLY A 346 3.18 11.72 0.96
C GLY A 346 2.98 10.55 1.90
N SER A 347 3.97 10.25 2.74
CA SER A 347 3.85 9.28 3.82
C SER A 347 4.80 9.61 4.96
N TRP A 348 4.53 9.06 6.15
CA TRP A 348 5.41 9.23 7.29
C TRP A 348 5.36 8.03 8.23
N GLU A 349 6.43 7.88 9.00
CA GLU A 349 6.53 6.83 10.01
C GLU A 349 7.35 7.34 11.20
N MET A 350 6.99 6.90 12.41
CA MET A 350 7.74 7.19 13.62
C MET A 350 8.21 5.90 14.27
N PHE A 351 9.35 5.97 14.92
CA PHE A 351 9.94 4.89 15.71
C PHE A 351 10.06 5.29 17.18
N ASP A 352 10.38 4.33 18.02
CA ASP A 352 10.60 4.50 19.46
C ASP A 352 12.05 4.22 19.85
N TYR A 353 13.01 4.66 19.00
CA TYR A 353 14.38 4.66 19.46
C TYR A 353 14.54 5.63 20.63
N GLU A 354 15.50 5.32 21.52
CA GLU A 354 15.73 6.12 22.71
C GLU A 354 16.06 7.58 22.35
N ASP A 355 15.26 8.51 22.87
CA ASP A 355 15.51 9.96 22.76
C ASP A 355 16.46 10.37 23.90
N ALA A 356 17.74 10.33 23.64
CA ALA A 356 18.78 10.64 24.60
C ALA A 356 19.99 11.30 23.93
N LEU A 357 20.69 12.13 24.69
CA LEU A 357 21.95 12.75 24.22
C LEU A 357 22.99 11.70 23.81
N TYR A 358 22.98 10.53 24.43
CA TYR A 358 23.89 9.42 24.16
C TYR A 358 23.11 8.11 24.10
N PRO A 359 22.34 7.87 23.04
CA PRO A 359 21.55 6.65 22.93
C PRO A 359 22.46 5.43 22.83
N THR A 360 22.05 4.35 23.49
CA THR A 360 22.79 3.09 23.47
C THR A 360 22.42 2.22 22.27
N GLN A 361 21.29 2.51 21.62
CA GLN A 361 20.81 1.79 20.47
C GLN A 361 21.42 2.32 19.16
N GLN A 362 21.77 1.39 18.28
CA GLN A 362 22.07 1.72 16.90
C GLN A 362 20.77 1.80 16.10
N PHE A 363 20.70 2.75 15.17
CA PHE A 363 19.57 2.86 14.25
C PHE A 363 19.72 1.83 13.14
N ASP A 364 18.73 0.95 13.00
CA ASP A 364 18.64 0.00 11.88
C ASP A 364 17.78 0.63 10.79
N LEU A 365 18.43 1.11 9.73
CA LEU A 365 17.81 1.81 8.62
C LEU A 365 17.92 1.04 7.30
N GLU A 366 18.49 -0.17 7.32
CA GLU A 366 18.77 -0.92 6.10
C GLU A 366 17.49 -1.24 5.34
N ASP A 367 16.48 -1.76 6.01
CA ASP A 367 15.19 -2.08 5.39
C ASP A 367 14.51 -0.87 4.77
N ILE A 368 14.62 0.30 5.38
CA ILE A 368 14.03 1.55 4.87
C ILE A 368 14.79 2.04 3.64
N LEU A 369 16.11 2.17 3.76
CA LEU A 369 16.96 2.71 2.69
C LEU A 369 17.02 1.79 1.47
N MET A 370 16.98 0.48 1.71
CA MET A 370 17.01 -0.53 0.66
C MET A 370 15.62 -0.95 0.16
N SER A 371 14.54 -0.39 0.72
CA SER A 371 13.16 -0.74 0.34
C SER A 371 12.84 -0.46 -1.13
N ARG A 372 13.50 0.54 -1.71
CA ARG A 372 13.36 0.95 -3.12
C ARG A 372 14.54 1.81 -3.55
N GLN A 373 14.60 2.15 -4.83
CA GLN A 373 15.52 3.16 -5.33
C GLN A 373 14.92 4.56 -5.06
N TRP A 374 15.50 5.27 -4.09
CA TRP A 374 15.11 6.64 -3.77
C TRP A 374 15.73 7.61 -4.74
N GLU A 375 14.96 8.59 -5.25
CA GLU A 375 15.47 9.68 -6.08
C GLU A 375 16.31 10.66 -5.24
N LYS A 376 15.92 10.84 -3.99
CA LYS A 376 16.61 11.71 -3.04
C LYS A 376 16.46 11.19 -1.62
N VAL A 377 17.54 11.00 -0.91
CA VAL A 377 17.55 10.72 0.54
C VAL A 377 18.13 11.94 1.25
N VAL A 378 17.45 12.44 2.25
CA VAL A 378 17.86 13.62 3.04
C VAL A 378 17.97 13.23 4.50
N THR A 379 19.02 13.65 5.19
CA THR A 379 19.18 13.41 6.62
C THR A 379 20.07 14.48 7.27
N HIS A 380 20.37 14.30 8.54
CA HIS A 380 21.27 15.14 9.31
C HIS A 380 22.67 15.23 8.69
N ASN A 381 23.40 16.26 9.01
CA ASN A 381 24.77 16.45 8.54
C ASN A 381 25.80 15.81 9.50
N PRO A 382 27.06 15.64 9.07
CA PRO A 382 28.08 14.94 9.86
C PRO A 382 28.49 15.64 11.16
N ILE A 383 28.17 16.91 11.31
CA ILE A 383 28.44 17.68 12.55
C ILE A 383 27.20 17.71 13.47
N GLY A 384 26.05 17.20 13.02
CA GLY A 384 24.78 17.18 13.77
C GLY A 384 24.21 18.58 13.95
N GLU A 385 24.21 19.38 12.88
CA GLU A 385 23.76 20.75 12.75
C GLU A 385 24.45 21.69 13.76
N TYR A 386 24.09 21.62 15.02
CA TYR A 386 24.66 22.36 16.13
C TYR A 386 25.48 21.50 17.09
N GLY A 387 25.87 20.32 16.65
CA GLY A 387 26.68 19.39 17.45
C GLY A 387 25.89 18.30 18.16
N HIS A 388 24.56 18.16 17.88
CA HIS A 388 23.70 17.20 18.56
C HIS A 388 24.18 15.76 18.33
N PRO A 389 24.49 14.99 19.40
CA PRO A 389 25.05 13.64 19.24
C PRO A 389 24.16 12.69 18.47
N GLN A 390 22.84 12.74 18.70
CA GLN A 390 21.88 11.84 18.06
C GLN A 390 21.74 12.13 16.55
N HIS A 391 21.80 13.40 16.13
CA HIS A 391 21.84 13.75 14.71
C HIS A 391 23.06 13.14 14.00
N LYS A 392 24.23 13.15 14.66
CA LYS A 392 25.44 12.51 14.13
C LYS A 392 25.28 11.00 13.98
N LEU A 393 24.60 10.36 14.93
CA LEU A 393 24.33 8.91 14.86
C LEU A 393 23.36 8.57 13.71
N VAL A 394 22.35 9.41 13.44
CA VAL A 394 21.46 9.24 12.28
C VAL A 394 22.25 9.38 10.98
N PHE A 395 23.10 10.42 10.89
CA PHE A 395 23.99 10.58 9.75
C PHE A 395 24.88 9.36 9.54
N ASP A 396 25.57 8.89 10.58
CA ASP A 396 26.45 7.72 10.51
C ASP A 396 25.68 6.45 10.11
N ALA A 397 24.44 6.25 10.60
CA ALA A 397 23.60 5.14 10.23
C ALA A 397 23.24 5.14 8.73
N VAL A 398 22.91 6.30 8.16
CA VAL A 398 22.66 6.43 6.72
C VAL A 398 23.93 6.21 5.91
N LEU A 399 25.05 6.81 6.32
CA LEU A 399 26.35 6.69 5.64
C LEU A 399 26.85 5.24 5.57
N ASN A 400 26.58 4.44 6.59
CA ASN A 400 26.96 3.01 6.62
C ASN A 400 26.26 2.19 5.53
N ILE A 401 25.10 2.64 5.03
CA ILE A 401 24.29 1.93 4.04
C ILE A 401 24.47 2.50 2.64
N THR A 402 24.54 3.83 2.52
CA THR A 402 24.68 4.51 1.22
C THR A 402 25.53 5.78 1.35
N ASN A 403 26.25 6.10 0.27
CA ASN A 403 26.97 7.37 0.13
C ASN A 403 26.27 8.34 -0.84
N ASN A 404 25.11 7.98 -1.37
CA ASN A 404 24.34 8.80 -2.31
C ASN A 404 23.12 9.42 -1.60
N PHE A 405 23.36 10.42 -0.78
CA PHE A 405 22.33 11.14 -0.04
C PHE A 405 22.65 12.64 0.08
N TYR A 406 21.72 13.37 0.66
CA TYR A 406 21.78 14.80 0.91
C TYR A 406 21.71 15.06 2.41
N VAL A 407 22.27 16.15 2.84
CA VAL A 407 22.31 16.58 4.25
C VAL A 407 21.70 17.96 4.42
N PHE A 408 21.19 18.22 5.61
CA PHE A 408 20.77 19.55 6.00
C PHE A 408 21.96 20.49 6.09
N GLY A 409 21.80 21.68 5.52
CA GLY A 409 22.82 22.71 5.47
C GLY A 409 22.24 24.10 5.66
N LYS A 410 23.10 25.11 5.66
CA LYS A 410 22.75 26.54 5.73
C LYS A 410 23.01 27.22 4.40
N SER A 411 22.05 27.98 3.89
CA SER A 411 22.20 28.82 2.74
C SER A 411 22.73 30.20 3.16
N PRO A 412 23.64 30.83 2.39
CA PRO A 412 23.95 32.24 2.58
C PRO A 412 22.74 33.15 2.27
N GLN A 413 21.76 32.66 1.56
CA GLN A 413 20.53 33.37 1.20
C GLN A 413 19.40 33.01 2.14
N LYS A 414 18.68 34.03 2.61
CA LYS A 414 17.45 33.84 3.39
C LYS A 414 16.36 33.22 2.55
N LEU A 415 15.53 32.38 3.16
CA LEU A 415 14.35 31.82 2.53
C LEU A 415 13.37 32.91 2.05
N ASP A 416 12.59 32.57 1.02
CA ASP A 416 11.44 33.39 0.62
C ASP A 416 10.50 33.63 1.79
N GLN A 417 9.99 34.87 1.92
CA GLN A 417 9.20 35.28 3.08
C GLN A 417 7.94 34.41 3.24
N ASN A 418 7.28 34.02 2.14
CA ASN A 418 6.07 33.18 2.23
C ASN A 418 6.39 31.78 2.77
N ILE A 419 7.53 31.23 2.40
CA ILE A 419 8.01 29.93 2.91
C ILE A 419 8.36 30.06 4.39
N LEU A 420 9.03 31.12 4.77
CA LEU A 420 9.41 31.39 6.16
C LEU A 420 8.18 31.59 7.05
N ASP A 421 7.19 32.37 6.59
CA ASP A 421 5.94 32.57 7.32
C ASP A 421 5.17 31.26 7.48
N THR A 422 5.11 30.42 6.43
CA THR A 422 4.49 29.10 6.49
C THR A 422 5.22 28.20 7.47
N LYS A 423 6.53 28.16 7.42
CA LYS A 423 7.38 27.37 8.32
C LYS A 423 7.18 27.78 9.77
N ASN A 424 7.21 29.07 10.08
CA ASN A 424 6.98 29.61 11.41
C ASN A 424 5.60 29.27 11.96
N ASN A 425 4.56 29.38 11.12
CA ASN A 425 3.20 29.01 11.50
C ASN A 425 3.06 27.50 11.80
N LEU A 426 3.83 26.66 11.15
CA LEU A 426 3.83 25.21 11.39
C LEU A 426 4.64 24.84 12.65
N LEU A 427 5.76 25.53 12.93
CA LEU A 427 6.55 25.29 14.13
C LEU A 427 5.75 25.48 15.43
N ILE A 428 4.77 26.40 15.45
CA ILE A 428 3.87 26.60 16.59
C ILE A 428 3.05 25.33 16.91
N LEU A 429 2.89 24.41 15.97
CA LEU A 429 2.16 23.16 16.20
C LEU A 429 2.92 22.17 17.09
N TYR A 430 4.24 22.37 17.26
CA TYR A 430 5.06 21.65 18.24
C TYR A 430 5.03 22.33 19.62
N ALA A 431 3.82 22.45 20.16
CA ALA A 431 3.59 23.16 21.41
C ALA A 431 4.24 22.52 22.64
N SER A 432 4.54 21.19 22.58
CA SER A 432 5.28 20.51 23.65
C SER A 432 6.72 21.02 23.79
N GLU A 433 7.28 21.57 22.73
CA GLU A 433 8.58 22.24 22.68
C GLU A 433 8.45 23.75 22.74
N GLU A 434 7.31 24.27 23.20
CA GLU A 434 7.00 25.70 23.27
C GLU A 434 8.14 26.57 23.85
N PRO A 435 8.85 26.17 24.91
CA PRO A 435 9.97 26.98 25.42
C PRO A 435 11.09 27.15 24.40
N ILE A 436 11.44 26.08 23.67
CA ILE A 436 12.49 26.09 22.65
C ILE A 436 12.00 26.84 21.43
N ILE A 437 10.80 26.53 20.94
CA ILE A 437 10.22 27.15 19.74
C ILE A 437 9.94 28.64 19.97
N ASN A 438 9.44 29.05 21.13
CA ASN A 438 9.26 30.46 21.44
C ASN A 438 10.59 31.21 21.54
N GLN A 439 11.64 30.59 22.03
CA GLN A 439 12.97 31.13 21.96
C GLN A 439 13.46 31.30 20.50
N LEU A 440 13.20 30.30 19.66
CA LEU A 440 13.51 30.34 18.22
C LEU A 440 12.75 31.45 17.47
N LEU A 441 11.47 31.67 17.82
CA LEU A 441 10.62 32.64 17.13
C LEU A 441 10.75 34.07 17.65
N THR A 442 11.14 34.25 18.91
CA THR A 442 11.11 35.59 19.55
C THR A 442 12.47 36.26 19.66
N ASN A 443 13.57 35.60 19.40
CA ASN A 443 14.94 36.08 19.60
C ASN A 443 15.22 36.66 21.02
N ASN A 444 14.37 36.35 22.00
CA ASN A 444 14.40 36.92 23.34
C ASN A 444 15.23 36.13 24.35
N GLY A 445 15.92 35.09 23.93
CA GLY A 445 16.79 34.32 24.81
C GLY A 445 18.24 34.73 24.66
N ASP A 446 18.93 35.07 25.76
CA ASP A 446 20.40 35.36 25.79
C ASP A 446 21.28 34.22 25.27
N TRP A 447 20.71 33.05 25.04
CA TRP A 447 21.36 31.89 24.47
C TRP A 447 21.67 32.02 22.97
N PHE A 448 20.97 32.91 22.28
CA PHE A 448 20.95 33.03 20.83
C PHE A 448 21.55 34.32 20.30
N LYS A 449 22.42 34.97 21.06
CA LYS A 449 23.14 36.17 20.59
C LYS A 449 24.05 35.81 19.44
N SER A 450 23.74 36.33 18.28
CA SER A 450 24.57 36.47 17.05
C SER A 450 25.15 35.20 16.41
N ASN A 451 25.18 34.05 17.09
CA ASN A 451 25.69 32.75 16.59
C ASN A 451 24.73 31.61 16.88
N ASP A 452 23.41 31.87 16.99
CA ASP A 452 22.44 30.84 17.22
C ASP A 452 22.32 29.90 16.01
N PRO A 453 22.67 28.62 16.18
CA PRO A 453 22.60 27.67 15.09
C PRO A 453 21.19 27.43 14.58
N PHE A 454 20.17 27.52 15.46
CA PHE A 454 18.78 27.21 15.09
C PHE A 454 18.11 28.30 14.26
N THR A 455 18.20 29.56 14.67
CA THR A 455 17.63 30.70 13.91
C THR A 455 18.21 30.72 12.50
N ASN A 456 19.50 30.48 12.35
CA ASN A 456 20.13 30.40 11.05
C ASN A 456 19.58 29.26 10.17
N TYR A 457 19.24 28.11 10.74
CA TYR A 457 18.61 27.01 9.97
C TYR A 457 17.15 27.31 9.62
N ILE A 458 16.38 27.95 10.49
CA ILE A 458 15.00 28.33 10.18
C ILE A 458 14.95 29.28 8.99
N GLU A 459 15.78 30.32 8.99
CA GLU A 459 15.77 31.37 7.98
C GLU A 459 16.64 31.07 6.74
N HIS A 460 17.66 30.23 6.89
CA HIS A 460 18.71 29.98 5.90
C HIS A 460 18.87 28.50 5.54
N GLU A 461 17.78 27.78 5.54
CA GLU A 461 17.74 26.32 5.22
C GLU A 461 18.26 26.05 3.80
N CYS A 462 19.08 25.02 3.65
CA CYS A 462 19.33 24.38 2.37
C CYS A 462 19.56 22.88 2.54
N ILE A 463 19.49 22.16 1.43
CA ILE A 463 19.80 20.73 1.35
C ILE A 463 20.90 20.56 0.31
N GLU A 464 22.06 20.06 0.74
CA GLU A 464 23.21 19.86 -0.13
C GLU A 464 23.58 18.39 -0.27
N LYS A 465 24.09 18.01 -1.44
CA LYS A 465 24.53 16.64 -1.68
C LYS A 465 25.76 16.36 -0.82
N TYR A 466 25.73 15.22 -0.10
CA TYR A 466 26.87 14.78 0.68
C TYR A 466 28.05 14.41 -0.22
N ASP A 467 29.22 14.93 0.09
CA ASP A 467 30.51 14.63 -0.58
C ASP A 467 31.44 13.92 0.39
N VAL A 468 31.67 12.63 0.15
CA VAL A 468 32.56 11.79 0.98
C VAL A 468 34.02 12.28 1.02
N ASN A 469 34.44 13.05 0.01
CA ASN A 469 35.81 13.61 -0.06
C ASN A 469 35.93 14.90 0.72
N ARG A 470 34.83 15.50 1.15
CA ARG A 470 34.84 16.73 1.93
C ARG A 470 35.07 16.38 3.41
N SER A 471 36.08 17.00 4.05
CA SER A 471 36.31 16.74 5.48
C SER A 471 35.09 17.14 6.31
N LYS A 472 34.84 16.44 7.43
CA LYS A 472 33.75 16.77 8.35
C LYS A 472 33.83 18.22 8.83
N ASP A 473 35.04 18.74 9.03
CA ASP A 473 35.29 20.12 9.47
C ASP A 473 34.90 21.16 8.41
N ASN A 474 34.95 20.82 7.14
CA ASN A 474 34.58 21.73 6.05
C ASN A 474 33.03 21.88 5.89
N TYR A 475 32.21 21.07 6.55
CA TYR A 475 30.77 21.33 6.67
C TYR A 475 30.47 22.47 7.64
N ILE A 476 31.41 22.82 8.53
CA ILE A 476 31.33 24.00 9.39
C ILE A 476 31.71 25.29 8.59
N GLU A 477 32.73 25.23 7.74
CA GLU A 477 33.23 26.38 7.01
C GLU A 477 32.37 26.89 5.85
N CYS A 478 31.43 26.06 5.34
CA CYS A 478 30.47 26.52 4.33
C CYS A 478 29.44 27.51 4.87
N TYR A 479 29.40 27.69 6.19
CA TYR A 479 28.54 28.68 6.85
C TYR A 479 29.17 30.05 7.01
N GLU A 480 30.46 30.19 6.75
CA GLU A 480 31.23 31.43 6.94
C GLU A 480 31.61 32.12 5.62
N LYS A 481 31.26 31.57 4.47
CA LYS A 481 31.52 32.19 3.15
C LYS A 481 30.22 32.51 2.43
#